data_699337746815e5950a19fd858688756b
#
_entry.id   699337746815e5950a19fd858688756b
#
_cell.length_a   1.000
_cell.length_b   1.000
_cell.length_c   1.000
_cell.angle_alpha   90.00
_cell.angle_beta   90.00
_cell.angle_gamma   90.00
#
_symmetry.space_group_name_H-M   'P 1'
#
loop_
_entity.id
_entity.type
_entity.pdbx_description
1 polymer ?
#
loop_
_entity_poly.entity_id
_entity_poly.type
_entity_poly.pdbx_seq_one_letter_code
_entity_poly.pdbx_strand_id
1 'polypeptide(L)'
;MNQIKKLTMAFVMMATTLQSNAQTHDSFANFARYASANEQLAEPKEGEWRVVLMGNSITDNWPQTRPEFFREHPNIIGRGISGQTSYQFLLRFRQDVVSLHPAVVVINYGTNDIALNTGPYDEKQTFDNVCSMVDIAQANGIKVVLASCLPAGGFGWRPEVTDAMQKVKSLNARVRAWAKEKRIPYIDYFSAMLSADGKEMNPAYATDRPGIHPNAAGYQVMERLLLEALGQLR
;
A
#
# COMPACT_ATOMS: atom_id res chain seq x y z
N MET A 1 -10.53 -63.63 52.32
CA MET A 1 -11.28 -63.35 51.10
C MET A 1 -11.08 -61.93 50.71
N ASN A 2 -10.12 -61.70 49.80
CA ASN A 2 -9.65 -60.37 49.43
C ASN A 2 -10.51 -59.80 48.28
N GLN A 3 -11.14 -58.69 48.53
CA GLN A 3 -11.75 -57.88 47.46
C GLN A 3 -10.73 -56.90 46.95
N ILE A 4 -10.24 -57.10 45.73
CA ILE A 4 -9.38 -56.18 45.01
C ILE A 4 -10.30 -55.12 44.41
N LYS A 5 -10.24 -53.89 44.95
CA LYS A 5 -10.88 -52.72 44.36
C LYS A 5 -10.07 -52.31 43.11
N LYS A 6 -10.65 -52.49 41.93
CA LYS A 6 -10.11 -51.92 40.67
C LYS A 6 -10.37 -50.43 40.66
N LEU A 7 -9.28 -49.67 40.79
CA LEU A 7 -9.29 -48.22 40.60
C LEU A 7 -9.21 -47.94 39.08
N THR A 8 -10.32 -47.59 38.48
CA THR A 8 -10.34 -47.16 37.06
C THR A 8 -9.97 -45.70 37.04
N MET A 9 -8.74 -45.41 36.62
CA MET A 9 -8.22 -44.08 36.44
C MET A 9 -8.70 -43.56 35.06
N ALA A 10 -9.72 -42.70 35.03
CA ALA A 10 -10.19 -42.06 33.82
C ALA A 10 -9.21 -40.91 33.48
N PHE A 11 -8.42 -41.11 32.43
CA PHE A 11 -7.62 -40.05 31.81
C PHE A 11 -8.56 -39.18 30.99
N VAL A 12 -8.94 -38.02 31.54
CA VAL A 12 -9.61 -36.97 30.75
C VAL A 12 -8.51 -36.27 29.93
N MET A 13 -8.36 -36.66 28.67
CA MET A 13 -7.60 -35.87 27.68
C MET A 13 -8.35 -34.56 27.45
N MET A 14 -7.89 -33.49 28.06
CA MET A 14 -8.28 -32.16 27.70
C MET A 14 -7.57 -31.82 26.37
N ALA A 15 -8.26 -32.10 25.26
CA ALA A 15 -7.83 -31.59 23.96
C ALA A 15 -8.06 -30.07 23.95
N THR A 16 -7.03 -29.30 24.31
CA THR A 16 -6.99 -27.88 24.01
C THR A 16 -6.84 -27.75 22.49
N THR A 17 -7.96 -27.54 21.80
CA THR A 17 -7.93 -27.10 20.42
C THR A 17 -7.31 -25.68 20.41
N LEU A 18 -6.04 -25.62 20.13
CA LEU A 18 -5.41 -24.39 19.66
C LEU A 18 -6.10 -24.05 18.33
N GLN A 19 -7.17 -23.25 18.40
CA GLN A 19 -7.66 -22.57 17.21
C GLN A 19 -6.54 -21.60 16.80
N SER A 20 -5.69 -22.05 15.90
CA SER A 20 -4.87 -21.12 15.14
C SER A 20 -5.87 -20.25 14.36
N ASN A 21 -5.98 -18.97 14.72
CA ASN A 21 -6.63 -17.98 13.87
C ASN A 21 -5.75 -17.82 12.62
N ALA A 22 -5.75 -18.85 11.77
CA ALA A 22 -5.13 -18.75 10.46
C ALA A 22 -5.88 -17.66 9.71
N GLN A 23 -5.16 -16.59 9.41
CA GLN A 23 -5.69 -15.51 8.61
C GLN A 23 -6.14 -16.09 7.26
N THR A 24 -7.42 -15.94 6.93
CA THR A 24 -7.94 -16.42 5.65
C THR A 24 -7.38 -15.53 4.52
N HIS A 25 -7.33 -16.04 3.29
CA HIS A 25 -6.90 -15.25 2.13
C HIS A 25 -7.71 -13.94 2.01
N ASP A 26 -9.01 -14.01 2.26
CA ASP A 26 -9.91 -12.87 2.21
C ASP A 26 -9.58 -11.82 3.27
N SER A 27 -9.30 -12.24 4.52
CA SER A 27 -8.94 -11.33 5.61
C SER A 27 -7.54 -10.75 5.40
N PHE A 28 -6.59 -11.52 4.85
CA PHE A 28 -5.24 -11.02 4.59
C PHE A 28 -5.22 -9.95 3.50
N ALA A 29 -5.86 -10.20 2.36
CA ALA A 29 -5.95 -9.24 1.26
C ALA A 29 -6.99 -8.13 1.51
N ASN A 30 -7.97 -8.38 2.41
CA ASN A 30 -9.12 -7.52 2.69
C ASN A 30 -9.94 -7.20 1.43
N PHE A 31 -10.29 -8.23 0.67
CA PHE A 31 -11.07 -8.09 -0.57
C PHE A 31 -12.42 -7.41 -0.36
N ALA A 32 -13.03 -7.56 0.81
CA ALA A 32 -14.30 -6.95 1.15
C ALA A 32 -14.26 -5.41 1.22
N ARG A 33 -13.06 -4.81 1.46
CA ARG A 33 -12.91 -3.35 1.71
C ARG A 33 -13.51 -2.50 0.61
N TYR A 34 -13.32 -2.87 -0.64
CA TYR A 34 -13.78 -2.12 -1.81
C TYR A 34 -14.79 -2.88 -2.68
N ALA A 35 -15.19 -4.12 -2.31
CA ALA A 35 -16.06 -4.96 -3.14
C ALA A 35 -17.34 -4.21 -3.57
N SER A 36 -18.11 -3.70 -2.62
CA SER A 36 -19.35 -2.98 -2.92
C SER A 36 -19.12 -1.68 -3.72
N ALA A 37 -18.06 -0.92 -3.39
CA ALA A 37 -17.73 0.30 -4.14
C ALA A 37 -17.27 0.00 -5.57
N ASN A 38 -16.60 -1.14 -5.79
CA ASN A 38 -16.19 -1.60 -7.11
C ASN A 38 -17.41 -2.03 -7.94
N GLU A 39 -18.35 -2.78 -7.34
CA GLU A 39 -19.60 -3.20 -8.01
C GLU A 39 -20.51 -2.02 -8.41
N GLN A 40 -20.52 -0.96 -7.60
CA GLN A 40 -21.32 0.24 -7.87
C GLN A 40 -20.65 1.21 -8.85
N LEU A 41 -19.36 1.00 -9.15
CA LEU A 41 -18.63 1.86 -10.07
C LEU A 41 -19.06 1.56 -11.50
N ALA A 42 -19.68 2.56 -12.15
CA ALA A 42 -20.06 2.43 -13.55
C ALA A 42 -18.82 2.16 -14.44
N GLU A 43 -19.03 1.44 -15.54
CA GLU A 43 -17.99 1.31 -16.57
C GLU A 43 -17.52 2.70 -17.05
N PRO A 44 -16.22 2.85 -17.38
CA PRO A 44 -15.71 4.11 -17.92
C PRO A 44 -16.46 4.47 -19.20
N LYS A 45 -16.92 5.72 -19.29
CA LYS A 45 -17.49 6.24 -20.54
C LYS A 45 -16.41 6.34 -21.62
N GLU A 46 -16.82 6.33 -22.88
CA GLU A 46 -15.90 6.58 -23.98
C GLU A 46 -15.17 7.92 -23.78
N GLY A 47 -13.82 7.87 -23.84
CA GLY A 47 -12.96 9.02 -23.57
C GLY A 47 -12.75 9.35 -22.09
N GLU A 48 -13.38 8.65 -21.16
CA GLU A 48 -13.10 8.81 -19.74
C GLU A 48 -11.71 8.28 -19.40
N TRP A 49 -10.92 9.15 -18.76
CA TRP A 49 -9.56 8.83 -18.37
C TRP A 49 -9.50 8.50 -16.87
N ARG A 50 -10.03 7.33 -16.51
CA ARG A 50 -10.04 6.86 -15.12
C ARG A 50 -8.61 6.60 -14.63
N VAL A 51 -8.33 7.06 -13.42
CA VAL A 51 -7.06 6.86 -12.72
C VAL A 51 -7.33 6.14 -11.40
N VAL A 52 -6.64 5.05 -11.14
CA VAL A 52 -6.70 4.36 -9.85
C VAL A 52 -5.42 4.63 -9.07
N LEU A 53 -5.55 5.09 -7.82
CA LEU A 53 -4.45 5.23 -6.86
C LEU A 53 -4.39 3.97 -6.00
N MET A 54 -3.39 3.12 -6.22
CA MET A 54 -3.13 1.91 -5.45
C MET A 54 -2.12 2.20 -4.34
N GLY A 55 -2.43 1.82 -3.09
CA GLY A 55 -1.52 2.10 -1.98
C GLY A 55 -2.03 1.64 -0.61
N ASN A 56 -1.40 2.17 0.42
CA ASN A 56 -1.65 1.90 1.84
C ASN A 56 -2.44 3.04 2.52
N SER A 57 -2.16 3.30 3.82
CA SER A 57 -2.79 4.39 4.59
C SER A 57 -2.59 5.78 3.98
N ILE A 58 -1.48 6.03 3.31
CA ILE A 58 -1.22 7.30 2.64
C ILE A 58 -2.26 7.53 1.54
N THR A 59 -2.65 6.49 0.81
CA THR A 59 -3.71 6.57 -0.21
C THR A 59 -5.11 6.49 0.42
N ASP A 60 -5.31 5.69 1.47
CA ASP A 60 -6.59 5.50 2.17
C ASP A 60 -7.08 6.79 2.85
N ASN A 61 -6.16 7.52 3.50
CA ASN A 61 -6.46 8.75 4.23
C ASN A 61 -6.62 9.98 3.31
N TRP A 62 -6.16 9.92 2.07
CA TRP A 62 -6.14 11.07 1.16
C TRP A 62 -7.54 11.63 0.90
N PRO A 63 -8.56 10.83 0.51
CA PRO A 63 -9.92 11.37 0.29
C PRO A 63 -10.55 11.98 1.54
N GLN A 64 -10.16 11.52 2.74
CA GLN A 64 -10.66 12.04 4.01
C GLN A 64 -10.00 13.38 4.38
N THR A 65 -8.71 13.52 4.06
CA THR A 65 -7.93 14.72 4.36
C THR A 65 -8.14 15.83 3.32
N ARG A 66 -8.38 15.43 2.06
CA ARG A 66 -8.53 16.34 0.91
C ARG A 66 -9.76 15.96 0.05
N PRO A 67 -10.97 15.98 0.62
CA PRO A 67 -12.19 15.58 -0.10
C PRO A 67 -12.49 16.47 -1.31
N GLU A 68 -12.09 17.74 -1.27
CA GLU A 68 -12.23 18.69 -2.38
C GLU A 68 -11.45 18.24 -3.62
N PHE A 69 -10.23 17.72 -3.47
CA PHE A 69 -9.43 17.23 -4.59
C PHE A 69 -10.14 16.11 -5.36
N PHE A 70 -10.70 15.13 -4.65
CA PHE A 70 -11.42 14.02 -5.30
C PHE A 70 -12.76 14.44 -5.88
N ARG A 71 -13.42 15.46 -5.31
CA ARG A 71 -14.62 16.05 -5.87
C ARG A 71 -14.35 16.82 -7.18
N GLU A 72 -13.20 17.50 -7.26
CA GLU A 72 -12.74 18.23 -8.45
C GLU A 72 -12.18 17.28 -9.52
N HIS A 73 -11.71 16.10 -9.13
CA HIS A 73 -11.15 15.08 -9.99
C HIS A 73 -11.88 13.73 -9.82
N PRO A 74 -13.18 13.63 -10.16
CA PRO A 74 -13.99 12.44 -9.89
C PRO A 74 -13.55 11.19 -10.67
N ASN A 75 -12.70 11.36 -11.68
CA ASN A 75 -12.05 10.28 -12.41
C ASN A 75 -10.83 9.69 -11.70
N ILE A 76 -10.38 10.26 -10.57
CA ILE A 76 -9.30 9.74 -9.74
C ILE A 76 -9.91 8.98 -8.58
N ILE A 77 -9.61 7.68 -8.48
CA ILE A 77 -10.22 6.76 -7.52
C ILE A 77 -9.17 6.20 -6.58
N GLY A 78 -9.33 6.44 -5.27
CA GLY A 78 -8.47 5.86 -4.24
C GLY A 78 -8.82 4.39 -3.97
N ARG A 79 -7.80 3.53 -3.96
CA ARG A 79 -7.86 2.13 -3.56
C ARG A 79 -6.74 1.80 -2.56
N GLY A 80 -6.54 2.71 -1.60
CA GLY A 80 -5.63 2.52 -0.48
C GLY A 80 -6.27 1.69 0.62
N ILE A 81 -5.48 0.85 1.31
CA ILE A 81 -5.91 0.17 2.53
C ILE A 81 -4.81 0.33 3.58
N SER A 82 -5.16 0.94 4.71
CA SER A 82 -4.23 1.21 5.80
C SER A 82 -3.54 -0.06 6.29
N GLY A 83 -2.24 0.03 6.55
CA GLY A 83 -1.43 -1.07 7.07
C GLY A 83 -0.96 -2.10 6.03
N GLN A 84 -1.52 -2.09 4.82
CA GLN A 84 -1.17 -3.07 3.79
C GLN A 84 0.23 -2.88 3.20
N THR A 85 0.84 -4.02 2.84
CA THR A 85 2.13 -4.17 2.18
C THR A 85 1.98 -4.49 0.70
N SER A 86 3.07 -4.52 -0.03
CA SER A 86 3.12 -4.89 -1.46
C SER A 86 2.54 -6.28 -1.75
N TYR A 87 2.66 -7.23 -0.82
CA TYR A 87 2.08 -8.58 -0.93
C TYR A 87 0.56 -8.52 -1.03
N GLN A 88 -0.07 -7.74 -0.16
CA GLN A 88 -1.53 -7.57 -0.12
C GLN A 88 -2.04 -6.77 -1.32
N PHE A 89 -1.27 -5.76 -1.78
CA PHE A 89 -1.57 -5.04 -3.02
C PHE A 89 -1.65 -5.98 -4.21
N LEU A 90 -0.63 -6.85 -4.37
CA LEU A 90 -0.56 -7.79 -5.48
C LEU A 90 -1.77 -8.74 -5.48
N LEU A 91 -2.19 -9.26 -4.32
CA LEU A 91 -3.36 -10.13 -4.21
C LEU A 91 -4.65 -9.46 -4.69
N ARG A 92 -4.91 -8.20 -4.29
CA ARG A 92 -6.13 -7.48 -4.64
C ARG A 92 -6.03 -6.63 -5.91
N PHE A 93 -4.89 -6.66 -6.60
CA PHE A 93 -4.63 -5.79 -7.75
C PHE A 93 -5.63 -5.99 -8.89
N ARG A 94 -6.04 -7.23 -9.17
CA ARG A 94 -7.06 -7.49 -10.19
C ARG A 94 -8.41 -6.91 -9.81
N GLN A 95 -8.88 -7.16 -8.58
CA GLN A 95 -10.18 -6.68 -8.11
C GLN A 95 -10.24 -5.16 -8.03
N ASP A 96 -9.21 -4.53 -7.46
CA ASP A 96 -9.24 -3.11 -7.09
C ASP A 96 -8.60 -2.19 -8.13
N VAL A 97 -7.98 -2.76 -9.18
CA VAL A 97 -7.39 -1.99 -10.28
C VAL A 97 -7.89 -2.49 -11.63
N VAL A 98 -7.53 -3.72 -12.02
CA VAL A 98 -7.79 -4.20 -13.39
C VAL A 98 -9.27 -4.23 -13.72
N SER A 99 -10.10 -4.74 -12.81
CA SER A 99 -11.56 -4.84 -13.00
C SER A 99 -12.29 -3.49 -12.98
N LEU A 100 -11.59 -2.39 -12.69
CA LEU A 100 -12.14 -1.04 -12.77
C LEU A 100 -11.88 -0.37 -14.13
N HIS A 101 -11.19 -1.05 -15.03
CA HIS A 101 -10.84 -0.62 -16.38
C HIS A 101 -10.22 0.80 -16.43
N PRO A 102 -9.19 1.10 -15.58
CA PRO A 102 -8.60 2.43 -15.59
C PRO A 102 -7.69 2.61 -16.81
N ALA A 103 -7.57 3.86 -17.28
CA ALA A 103 -6.54 4.23 -18.24
C ALA A 103 -5.14 4.24 -17.60
N VAL A 104 -5.06 4.58 -16.30
CA VAL A 104 -3.80 4.70 -15.55
C VAL A 104 -3.97 4.14 -14.15
N VAL A 105 -2.94 3.44 -13.66
CA VAL A 105 -2.75 3.16 -12.24
C VAL A 105 -1.52 3.88 -11.70
N VAL A 106 -1.65 4.52 -10.53
CA VAL A 106 -0.54 5.08 -9.78
C VAL A 106 -0.29 4.17 -8.57
N ILE A 107 0.92 3.65 -8.44
CA ILE A 107 1.28 2.69 -7.38
C ILE A 107 2.22 3.36 -6.39
N ASN A 108 1.76 3.55 -5.14
CA ASN A 108 2.58 3.95 -3.99
C ASN A 108 2.83 2.72 -3.12
N TYR A 109 4.08 2.39 -2.81
CA TYR A 109 4.51 1.09 -2.30
C TYR A 109 5.46 1.19 -1.10
N GLY A 110 5.71 0.08 -0.41
CA GLY A 110 6.91 -0.22 0.37
C GLY A 110 6.92 0.26 1.82
N THR A 111 6.19 1.29 2.22
CA THR A 111 6.22 1.84 3.59
C THR A 111 5.95 0.77 4.66
N ASN A 112 4.89 0.00 4.50
CA ASN A 112 4.49 -1.03 5.46
C ASN A 112 5.29 -2.34 5.33
N ASP A 113 5.90 -2.59 4.17
CA ASP A 113 6.87 -3.67 3.98
C ASP A 113 8.09 -3.39 4.86
N ILE A 114 8.64 -2.16 4.80
CA ILE A 114 9.75 -1.70 5.62
C ILE A 114 9.38 -1.68 7.11
N ALA A 115 8.12 -1.36 7.44
CA ALA A 115 7.58 -1.39 8.79
C ALA A 115 7.25 -2.81 9.30
N LEU A 116 7.61 -3.87 8.57
CA LEU A 116 7.44 -5.28 8.97
C LEU A 116 5.98 -5.69 9.25
N ASN A 117 5.00 -5.06 8.60
CA ASN A 117 3.58 -5.29 8.92
C ASN A 117 3.08 -6.71 8.59
N THR A 118 3.72 -7.39 7.64
CA THR A 118 3.36 -8.77 7.25
C THR A 118 4.52 -9.76 7.39
N GLY A 119 5.59 -9.36 8.07
CA GLY A 119 6.76 -10.21 8.28
C GLY A 119 8.07 -9.46 8.05
N PRO A 120 9.21 -10.16 8.05
CA PRO A 120 10.51 -9.56 7.80
C PRO A 120 10.55 -8.82 6.45
N TYR A 121 11.21 -7.66 6.43
CA TYR A 121 11.41 -6.90 5.20
C TYR A 121 12.43 -7.58 4.29
N ASP A 122 12.02 -7.82 3.06
CA ASP A 122 12.87 -8.23 1.95
C ASP A 122 12.70 -7.22 0.80
N GLU A 123 13.75 -6.42 0.56
CA GLU A 123 13.72 -5.39 -0.48
C GLU A 123 13.52 -5.98 -1.87
N LYS A 124 14.18 -7.13 -2.15
CA LYS A 124 14.05 -7.78 -3.45
C LYS A 124 12.61 -8.24 -3.68
N GLN A 125 12.00 -8.88 -2.69
CA GLN A 125 10.62 -9.37 -2.80
C GLN A 125 9.63 -8.21 -2.91
N THR A 126 9.82 -7.13 -2.14
CA THR A 126 9.00 -5.91 -2.26
C THR A 126 9.09 -5.32 -3.66
N PHE A 127 10.31 -5.24 -4.21
CA PHE A 127 10.54 -4.80 -5.58
C PHE A 127 9.88 -5.72 -6.61
N ASP A 128 10.03 -7.05 -6.47
CA ASP A 128 9.42 -8.04 -7.38
C ASP A 128 7.88 -7.94 -7.37
N ASN A 129 7.27 -7.66 -6.20
CA ASN A 129 5.82 -7.42 -6.11
C ASN A 129 5.42 -6.16 -6.90
N VAL A 130 6.23 -5.08 -6.85
CA VAL A 130 5.99 -3.87 -7.64
C VAL A 130 6.09 -4.19 -9.15
N CYS A 131 7.14 -4.92 -9.57
CA CYS A 131 7.29 -5.35 -10.96
C CYS A 131 6.08 -6.17 -11.43
N SER A 132 5.63 -7.13 -10.62
CA SER A 132 4.47 -7.98 -10.93
C SER A 132 3.18 -7.16 -11.12
N MET A 133 2.95 -6.14 -10.27
CA MET A 133 1.80 -5.25 -10.45
C MET A 133 1.89 -4.43 -11.75
N VAL A 134 3.09 -3.98 -12.12
CA VAL A 134 3.34 -3.30 -13.40
C VAL A 134 3.08 -4.23 -14.58
N ASP A 135 3.59 -5.46 -14.55
CA ASP A 135 3.37 -6.46 -15.60
C ASP A 135 1.87 -6.76 -15.77
N ILE A 136 1.15 -6.95 -14.66
CA ILE A 136 -0.30 -7.16 -14.69
C ILE A 136 -1.02 -5.97 -15.30
N ALA A 137 -0.68 -4.74 -14.92
CA ALA A 137 -1.30 -3.53 -15.45
C ALA A 137 -1.06 -3.42 -16.97
N GLN A 138 0.17 -3.54 -17.40
CA GLN A 138 0.56 -3.43 -18.83
C GLN A 138 -0.06 -4.53 -19.69
N ALA A 139 -0.13 -5.77 -19.19
CA ALA A 139 -0.80 -6.87 -19.88
C ALA A 139 -2.32 -6.63 -20.06
N ASN A 140 -2.91 -5.72 -19.29
CA ASN A 140 -4.31 -5.31 -19.40
C ASN A 140 -4.48 -3.93 -20.07
N GLY A 141 -3.45 -3.39 -20.72
CA GLY A 141 -3.51 -2.12 -21.44
C GLY A 141 -3.53 -0.87 -20.54
N ILE A 142 -3.24 -1.03 -19.24
CA ILE A 142 -3.27 0.05 -18.24
C ILE A 142 -1.89 0.71 -18.18
N LYS A 143 -1.84 2.03 -18.39
CA LYS A 143 -0.61 2.80 -18.18
C LYS A 143 -0.26 2.83 -16.69
N VAL A 144 1.03 2.78 -16.38
CA VAL A 144 1.52 2.77 -14.99
C VAL A 144 2.30 4.04 -14.68
N VAL A 145 2.09 4.59 -13.49
CA VAL A 145 2.93 5.58 -12.85
C VAL A 145 3.39 5.00 -11.52
N LEU A 146 4.68 5.02 -11.25
CA LEU A 146 5.22 4.62 -9.95
C LEU A 146 5.45 5.86 -9.09
N ALA A 147 5.07 5.80 -7.83
CA ALA A 147 5.28 6.89 -6.88
C ALA A 147 6.18 6.42 -5.73
N SER A 148 7.20 7.19 -5.40
CA SER A 148 8.15 6.83 -4.33
C SER A 148 7.45 6.58 -2.99
N CYS A 149 8.03 5.72 -2.14
CA CYS A 149 7.78 5.78 -0.71
C CYS A 149 8.08 7.20 -0.21
N LEU A 150 7.28 7.69 0.72
CA LEU A 150 7.52 8.96 1.40
C LEU A 150 8.68 8.83 2.39
N PRO A 151 9.31 9.94 2.81
CA PRO A 151 10.32 9.90 3.86
C PRO A 151 9.75 9.30 5.15
N ALA A 152 10.50 8.39 5.78
CA ALA A 152 10.15 7.78 7.06
C ALA A 152 11.38 7.76 7.98
N GLY A 153 11.37 8.56 9.03
CA GLY A 153 12.44 8.59 10.05
C GLY A 153 12.35 7.41 11.02
N GLY A 154 11.23 6.70 11.03
CA GLY A 154 10.92 5.55 11.88
C GLY A 154 9.43 5.27 11.88
N PHE A 155 9.01 4.25 12.62
CA PHE A 155 7.61 3.85 12.75
C PHE A 155 7.26 3.74 14.24
N GLY A 156 6.31 4.54 14.73
CA GLY A 156 5.93 4.55 16.14
C GLY A 156 5.45 3.19 16.67
N TRP A 157 4.89 2.35 15.80
CA TRP A 157 4.43 0.99 16.12
C TRP A 157 5.49 -0.11 15.89
N ARG A 158 6.68 0.26 15.37
CA ARG A 158 7.83 -0.63 15.11
C ARG A 158 9.14 0.06 15.49
N PRO A 159 9.34 0.37 16.77
CA PRO A 159 10.53 1.10 17.23
C PRO A 159 11.85 0.33 16.98
N GLU A 160 11.76 -0.98 16.77
CA GLU A 160 12.91 -1.83 16.43
C GLU A 160 13.44 -1.57 15.00
N VAL A 161 12.66 -0.93 14.12
CA VAL A 161 13.10 -0.56 12.76
C VAL A 161 13.83 0.78 12.83
N THR A 162 15.11 0.75 13.15
CA THR A 162 15.95 1.95 13.35
C THR A 162 16.58 2.48 12.07
N ASP A 163 16.50 1.72 10.98
CA ASP A 163 17.09 2.02 9.66
C ASP A 163 16.04 2.32 8.57
N ALA A 164 14.83 2.75 8.99
CA ALA A 164 13.70 3.00 8.09
C ALA A 164 14.05 3.93 6.92
N MET A 165 14.68 5.08 7.20
CA MET A 165 15.07 6.04 6.16
C MET A 165 16.06 5.46 5.15
N GLN A 166 17.02 4.65 5.62
CA GLN A 166 17.99 4.00 4.75
C GLN A 166 17.30 3.00 3.80
N LYS A 167 16.38 2.17 4.33
CA LYS A 167 15.59 1.22 3.55
C LYS A 167 14.69 1.92 2.52
N VAL A 168 14.04 3.02 2.92
CA VAL A 168 13.22 3.84 2.00
C VAL A 168 14.08 4.38 0.86
N LYS A 169 15.26 4.94 1.15
CA LYS A 169 16.18 5.47 0.12
C LYS A 169 16.63 4.35 -0.83
N SER A 170 17.00 3.17 -0.30
CA SER A 170 17.43 2.01 -1.09
C SER A 170 16.34 1.54 -2.04
N LEU A 171 15.14 1.28 -1.53
CA LEU A 171 14.01 0.81 -2.33
C LEU A 171 13.60 1.84 -3.40
N ASN A 172 13.53 3.14 -3.03
CA ASN A 172 13.21 4.20 -3.99
C ASN A 172 14.26 4.32 -5.10
N ALA A 173 15.55 4.22 -4.77
CA ALA A 173 16.64 4.25 -5.77
C ALA A 173 16.51 3.07 -6.75
N ARG A 174 16.24 1.87 -6.25
CA ARG A 174 16.06 0.65 -7.05
C ARG A 174 14.87 0.77 -7.99
N VAL A 175 13.70 1.13 -7.47
CA VAL A 175 12.48 1.25 -8.29
C VAL A 175 12.62 2.39 -9.30
N ARG A 176 13.20 3.53 -8.92
CA ARG A 176 13.44 4.66 -9.82
C ARG A 176 14.37 4.29 -10.99
N ALA A 177 15.46 3.55 -10.72
CA ALA A 177 16.38 3.10 -11.75
C ALA A 177 15.67 2.17 -12.75
N TRP A 178 14.90 1.21 -12.24
CA TRP A 178 14.11 0.29 -13.06
C TRP A 178 13.01 1.01 -13.86
N ALA A 179 12.28 1.94 -13.23
CA ALA A 179 11.27 2.74 -13.91
C ALA A 179 11.86 3.53 -15.08
N LYS A 180 13.05 4.12 -14.90
CA LYS A 180 13.79 4.81 -15.96
C LYS A 180 14.15 3.86 -17.11
N GLU A 181 14.68 2.67 -16.81
CA GLU A 181 15.00 1.64 -17.81
C GLU A 181 13.76 1.23 -18.62
N LYS A 182 12.64 1.01 -17.94
CA LYS A 182 11.36 0.61 -18.53
C LYS A 182 10.56 1.78 -19.13
N ARG A 183 11.05 3.01 -19.01
CA ARG A 183 10.36 4.24 -19.44
C ARG A 183 8.98 4.40 -18.78
N ILE A 184 8.86 3.98 -17.50
CA ILE A 184 7.67 4.16 -16.68
C ILE A 184 7.79 5.50 -15.97
N PRO A 185 6.78 6.40 -16.05
CA PRO A 185 6.76 7.64 -15.29
C PRO A 185 6.90 7.39 -13.78
N TYR A 186 7.70 8.25 -13.13
CA TYR A 186 8.01 8.13 -11.70
C TYR A 186 7.78 9.46 -10.99
N ILE A 187 6.95 9.45 -9.96
CA ILE A 187 6.70 10.61 -9.10
C ILE A 187 7.61 10.54 -7.89
N ASP A 188 8.46 11.54 -7.72
CA ASP A 188 9.38 11.66 -6.60
C ASP A 188 8.76 12.45 -5.43
N TYR A 189 7.77 11.85 -4.76
CA TYR A 189 7.23 12.40 -3.51
C TYR A 189 8.28 12.49 -2.41
N PHE A 190 9.23 11.52 -2.40
CA PHE A 190 10.27 11.47 -1.38
C PHE A 190 11.08 12.77 -1.32
N SER A 191 11.66 13.19 -2.43
CA SER A 191 12.50 14.39 -2.48
C SER A 191 11.69 15.66 -2.17
N ALA A 192 10.44 15.73 -2.64
CA ALA A 192 9.58 16.89 -2.42
C ALA A 192 9.12 17.08 -0.96
N MET A 193 9.11 15.98 -0.20
CA MET A 193 8.57 15.96 1.17
C MET A 193 9.65 15.72 2.24
N LEU A 194 10.92 15.58 1.85
CA LEU A 194 12.03 15.33 2.78
C LEU A 194 12.32 16.58 3.62
N SER A 195 12.64 16.39 4.90
CA SER A 195 13.14 17.44 5.78
C SER A 195 14.51 17.95 5.33
N ALA A 196 14.85 19.17 5.70
CA ALA A 196 16.12 19.80 5.32
C ALA A 196 17.35 19.04 5.82
N ASP A 197 17.24 18.35 6.97
CA ASP A 197 18.30 17.50 7.53
C ASP A 197 18.34 16.08 6.93
N GLY A 198 17.37 15.74 6.09
CA GLY A 198 17.29 14.46 5.37
C GLY A 198 16.93 13.25 6.23
N LYS A 199 16.38 13.44 7.43
CA LYS A 199 16.15 12.37 8.41
C LYS A 199 14.71 11.90 8.53
N GLU A 200 13.73 12.73 8.18
CA GLU A 200 12.31 12.43 8.30
C GLU A 200 11.50 13.16 7.21
N MET A 201 10.20 12.95 7.17
CA MET A 201 9.30 13.81 6.41
C MET A 201 9.36 15.23 7.01
N ASN A 202 9.34 16.25 6.16
CA ASN A 202 9.28 17.62 6.61
C ASN A 202 8.09 17.82 7.56
N PRO A 203 8.31 18.27 8.80
CA PRO A 203 7.24 18.42 9.80
C PRO A 203 6.09 19.30 9.35
N ALA A 204 6.32 20.23 8.41
CA ALA A 204 5.24 21.04 7.83
C ALA A 204 4.25 20.21 7.01
N TYR A 205 4.64 19.02 6.55
CA TYR A 205 3.84 18.14 5.70
C TYR A 205 3.31 16.89 6.42
N ALA A 206 3.69 16.66 7.69
CA ALA A 206 3.36 15.46 8.45
C ALA A 206 2.26 15.69 9.50
N THR A 207 1.47 14.66 9.79
CA THR A 207 0.47 14.67 10.88
C THR A 207 1.05 14.24 12.21
N ASP A 208 2.11 13.44 12.22
CA ASP A 208 2.70 12.74 13.37
C ASP A 208 4.23 12.90 13.40
N ARG A 209 4.88 12.44 14.48
CA ARG A 209 6.34 12.35 14.58
C ARG A 209 6.75 11.02 15.23
N PRO A 210 7.69 10.29 14.61
CA PRO A 210 8.28 10.54 13.29
C PRO A 210 7.21 10.46 12.19
N GLY A 211 7.17 11.48 11.33
CA GLY A 211 6.09 11.65 10.35
C GLY A 211 6.19 10.66 9.20
N ILE A 212 5.11 9.94 8.96
CA ILE A 212 4.94 9.07 7.78
C ILE A 212 3.64 9.36 7.04
N HIS A 213 2.66 9.99 7.71
CA HIS A 213 1.38 10.35 7.10
C HIS A 213 1.35 11.83 6.76
N PRO A 214 1.00 12.19 5.51
CA PRO A 214 0.84 13.57 5.12
C PRO A 214 -0.34 14.24 5.83
N ASN A 215 -0.15 15.51 6.23
CA ASN A 215 -1.25 16.42 6.53
C ASN A 215 -1.81 17.05 5.25
N ALA A 216 -2.77 17.97 5.36
CA ALA A 216 -3.37 18.63 4.19
C ALA A 216 -2.32 19.31 3.28
N ALA A 217 -1.30 19.98 3.86
CA ALA A 217 -0.24 20.61 3.08
C ALA A 217 0.66 19.57 2.37
N GLY A 218 0.95 18.44 3.02
CA GLY A 218 1.68 17.32 2.41
C GLY A 218 0.91 16.72 1.23
N TYR A 219 -0.39 16.50 1.38
CA TYR A 219 -1.20 16.03 0.26
C TYR A 219 -1.28 17.03 -0.89
N GLN A 220 -1.32 18.35 -0.63
CA GLN A 220 -1.26 19.35 -1.71
C GLN A 220 0.03 19.26 -2.55
N VAL A 221 1.16 18.94 -1.92
CA VAL A 221 2.41 18.65 -2.65
C VAL A 221 2.24 17.42 -3.53
N MET A 222 1.63 16.34 -2.98
CA MET A 222 1.39 15.12 -3.73
C MET A 222 0.41 15.33 -4.90
N GLU A 223 -0.67 16.08 -4.69
CA GLU A 223 -1.67 16.45 -5.70
C GLU A 223 -1.04 17.13 -6.90
N ARG A 224 -0.22 18.15 -6.65
CA ARG A 224 0.49 18.88 -7.72
C ARG A 224 1.37 17.94 -8.55
N LEU A 225 2.20 17.13 -7.90
CA LEU A 225 3.11 16.21 -8.58
C LEU A 225 2.35 15.09 -9.31
N LEU A 226 1.23 14.61 -8.75
CA LEU A 226 0.35 13.65 -9.40
C LEU A 226 -0.22 14.22 -10.69
N LEU A 227 -0.81 15.42 -10.64
CA LEU A 227 -1.41 16.05 -11.81
C LEU A 227 -0.38 16.38 -12.89
N GLU A 228 0.83 16.82 -12.50
CA GLU A 228 1.95 17.04 -13.42
C GLU A 228 2.33 15.73 -14.16
N ALA A 229 2.46 14.61 -13.43
CA ALA A 229 2.79 13.31 -14.02
C ALA A 229 1.66 12.79 -14.93
N LEU A 230 0.40 12.94 -14.52
CA LEU A 230 -0.75 12.54 -15.31
C LEU A 230 -0.90 13.38 -16.59
N GLY A 231 -0.57 14.68 -16.53
CA GLY A 231 -0.59 15.58 -17.68
C GLY A 231 0.40 15.18 -18.78
N GLN A 232 1.53 14.57 -18.41
CA GLN A 232 2.55 14.07 -19.37
C GLN A 232 2.12 12.77 -20.11
N LEU A 233 1.08 12.10 -19.63
CA LEU A 233 0.57 10.84 -20.22
C LEU A 233 -0.57 11.03 -21.21
N ARG A 234 -1.16 12.22 -21.27
CA ARG A 234 -2.20 12.63 -22.21
C ARG A 234 -1.58 13.13 -23.48
#